data_4bbbc91eb592dadaff39d3c7a2c589f5
#
_entry.id   4bbbc91eb592dadaff39d3c7a2c589f5
#
_cell.length_a   1.000
_cell.length_b   1.000
_cell.length_c   1.000
_cell.angle_alpha   90.00
_cell.angle_beta   90.00
_cell.angle_gamma   90.00
#
_symmetry.space_group_name_H-M   'P 1'
#
loop_
_entity.id
_entity.type
_entity.pdbx_description
1 polymer ?
#
loop_
_entity_poly.entity_id
_entity_poly.type
_entity_poly.pdbx_seq_one_letter_code
_entity_poly.pdbx_strand_id
1 'polypeptide(L)'
;MKKILLSALLSFSCVTAFAAPQASSVDPKFAKVEQLIQKKDFNAAYKELESIAKTGDAQALYNLAFLTQAGQSTTVDTKKALQYYQQASDKGYSVASYALAKAYQTGELGVQVDQNKVRQYLEKSSKQGYDDATVEYAVQLFSEDKAESDKLALQKLDPLIKKGNMQAIHAKALYDISQGFKNKKIESVQQGIKSIQTLAQKGYIPALLAMANMMVKGEIIEQNLPEAKRIYEALAKQNVPTAKEAVEAINKMITNKAANPAKK
;
A
#
# COMPACT_ATOMS: atom_id res chain seq x y z
N MET A 1 -21.05 -17.68 5.08
CA MET A 1 -19.64 -17.98 4.87
C MET A 1 -19.16 -17.05 3.75
N LYS A 2 -18.31 -15.94 3.88
CA LYS A 2 -18.14 -15.24 4.12
C LYS A 2 -17.18 -14.11 3.88
N LYS A 3 -17.26 -13.14 4.64
CA LYS A 3 -16.61 -11.84 4.55
C LYS A 3 -15.08 -11.82 4.84
N ILE A 4 -14.39 -12.97 4.75
CA ILE A 4 -13.05 -13.13 5.35
C ILE A 4 -11.91 -12.97 4.33
N LEU A 5 -12.19 -13.02 3.03
CA LEU A 5 -11.12 -13.05 2.02
C LEU A 5 -10.48 -11.68 1.69
N LEU A 6 -11.20 -10.60 1.88
CA LEU A 6 -10.66 -9.25 1.60
C LEU A 6 -9.95 -8.62 2.81
N SER A 7 -10.41 -8.93 4.03
CA SER A 7 -9.88 -8.31 5.26
C SER A 7 -8.52 -8.87 5.72
N ALA A 8 -8.18 -10.10 5.36
CA ALA A 8 -6.91 -10.72 5.74
C ALA A 8 -5.71 -10.31 4.86
N LEU A 9 -5.95 -9.60 3.76
CA LEU A 9 -4.91 -9.14 2.85
C LEU A 9 -4.52 -7.66 3.07
N LEU A 10 -5.25 -6.94 3.94
CA LEU A 10 -5.07 -5.51 4.17
C LEU A 10 -4.27 -5.17 5.44
N SER A 11 -3.88 -6.14 6.27
CA SER A 11 -2.97 -5.90 7.39
C SER A 11 -1.51 -5.99 6.95
N PHE A 12 -1.17 -5.32 5.84
CA PHE A 12 0.20 -4.95 5.59
C PHE A 12 0.47 -3.69 6.43
N SER A 13 0.97 -3.89 7.64
CA SER A 13 1.70 -2.82 8.32
C SER A 13 2.74 -2.33 7.32
N CYS A 14 2.46 -1.19 6.73
CA CYS A 14 3.40 -0.46 5.94
C CYS A 14 4.62 -0.20 6.84
N VAL A 15 5.61 -1.10 6.80
CA VAL A 15 6.96 -0.64 6.96
C VAL A 15 7.10 0.33 5.81
N THR A 16 6.99 1.61 6.13
CA THR A 16 7.31 2.69 5.24
C THR A 16 8.78 2.53 4.86
N ALA A 17 9.04 1.64 3.90
CA ALA A 17 10.08 1.93 2.97
C ALA A 17 9.57 3.20 2.29
N PHE A 18 9.95 4.38 2.84
CA PHE A 18 10.03 5.57 2.03
C PHE A 18 10.80 5.10 0.81
N ALA A 19 10.10 4.89 -0.29
CA ALA A 19 10.75 4.82 -1.57
C ALA A 19 11.53 6.11 -1.64
N ALA A 20 12.84 6.00 -1.48
CA ALA A 20 13.72 7.10 -1.83
C ALA A 20 13.23 7.53 -3.21
N PRO A 21 12.93 8.81 -3.42
CA PRO A 21 12.51 9.27 -4.72
C PRO A 21 13.57 8.74 -5.68
N GLN A 22 13.11 7.93 -6.66
CA GLN A 22 13.99 7.56 -7.77
C GLN A 22 14.64 8.87 -8.20
N ALA A 23 15.93 8.85 -8.49
CA ALA A 23 16.74 10.00 -8.85
C ALA A 23 16.15 10.69 -10.12
N SER A 24 14.99 11.30 -9.98
CA SER A 24 14.50 12.35 -10.83
C SER A 24 15.34 13.57 -10.46
N SER A 25 15.88 14.25 -11.45
CA SER A 25 16.61 15.49 -11.28
C SER A 25 15.91 16.35 -10.22
N VAL A 26 16.59 16.54 -9.09
CA VAL A 26 16.09 17.40 -8.00
C VAL A 26 15.68 18.73 -8.59
N ASP A 27 14.47 19.16 -8.31
CA ASP A 27 14.03 20.50 -8.73
C ASP A 27 15.05 21.50 -8.17
N PRO A 28 15.72 22.29 -9.02
CA PRO A 28 16.81 23.19 -8.60
C PRO A 28 16.47 24.06 -7.40
N LYS A 29 15.19 24.39 -7.21
CA LYS A 29 14.72 25.20 -6.06
C LYS A 29 14.93 24.50 -4.71
N PHE A 30 15.01 23.14 -4.67
CA PHE A 30 15.27 22.36 -3.45
C PHE A 30 16.72 21.94 -3.29
N ALA A 31 17.62 22.23 -4.25
CA ALA A 31 19.02 21.80 -4.20
C ALA A 31 19.73 22.23 -2.90
N LYS A 32 19.46 23.45 -2.43
CA LYS A 32 20.02 23.95 -1.16
C LYS A 32 19.42 23.21 0.04
N VAL A 33 18.13 22.93 0.03
CA VAL A 33 17.46 22.16 1.09
C VAL A 33 18.07 20.76 1.21
N GLU A 34 18.30 20.08 0.10
CA GLU A 34 18.93 18.77 0.10
C GLU A 34 20.34 18.77 0.66
N GLN A 35 21.16 19.74 0.25
CA GLN A 35 22.50 19.89 0.79
C GLN A 35 22.50 20.09 2.31
N LEU A 36 21.54 20.85 2.83
CA LEU A 36 21.39 21.09 4.26
C LEU A 36 20.92 19.83 4.99
N ILE A 37 20.00 19.06 4.42
CA ILE A 37 19.54 17.76 4.96
C ILE A 37 20.69 16.75 4.97
N GLN A 38 21.49 16.67 3.91
CA GLN A 38 22.67 15.79 3.87
C GLN A 38 23.71 16.13 4.95
N LYS A 39 23.86 17.43 5.27
CA LYS A 39 24.70 17.92 6.37
C LYS A 39 24.03 17.78 7.74
N LYS A 40 22.79 17.27 7.81
CA LYS A 40 21.94 17.21 9.01
C LYS A 40 21.66 18.57 9.66
N ASP A 41 21.81 19.65 8.89
CA ASP A 41 21.41 20.99 9.32
C ASP A 41 19.92 21.23 9.05
N PHE A 42 19.09 20.53 9.82
CA PHE A 42 17.64 20.57 9.67
C PHE A 42 17.04 21.94 10.01
N ASN A 43 17.71 22.73 10.87
CA ASN A 43 17.26 24.08 11.21
C ASN A 43 17.41 25.03 10.00
N ALA A 44 18.53 24.96 9.30
CA ALA A 44 18.73 25.74 8.09
C ALA A 44 17.83 25.24 6.94
N ALA A 45 17.66 23.93 6.80
CA ALA A 45 16.74 23.32 5.82
C ALA A 45 15.29 23.78 6.05
N TYR A 46 14.85 23.83 7.30
CA TYR A 46 13.51 24.30 7.65
C TYR A 46 13.30 25.77 7.25
N LYS A 47 14.24 26.66 7.59
CA LYS A 47 14.18 28.08 7.21
C LYS A 47 14.13 28.29 5.68
N GLU A 48 14.92 27.49 4.95
CA GLU A 48 14.92 27.54 3.49
C GLU A 48 13.57 27.08 2.92
N LEU A 49 13.00 26.00 3.46
CA LEU A 49 11.67 25.53 3.11
C LEU A 49 10.59 26.54 3.44
N GLU A 50 10.67 27.26 4.59
CA GLU A 50 9.75 28.35 4.91
C GLU A 50 9.81 29.47 3.87
N SER A 51 11.01 29.80 3.38
CA SER A 51 11.18 30.80 2.32
C SER A 51 10.50 30.35 1.02
N ILE A 52 10.70 29.09 0.62
CA ILE A 52 10.07 28.53 -0.58
C ILE A 52 8.55 28.43 -0.39
N ALA A 53 8.07 27.98 0.78
CA ALA A 53 6.64 27.85 1.07
C ALA A 53 5.88 29.18 1.04
N LYS A 54 6.53 30.31 1.34
CA LYS A 54 5.95 31.67 1.21
C LYS A 54 5.56 32.01 -0.22
N THR A 55 6.19 31.40 -1.22
CA THR A 55 5.79 31.54 -2.63
C THR A 55 4.55 30.73 -3.00
N GLY A 56 4.03 29.95 -2.07
CA GLY A 56 2.88 29.07 -2.27
C GLY A 56 3.24 27.68 -2.75
N ASP A 57 4.51 27.29 -2.71
CA ASP A 57 4.98 25.98 -3.17
C ASP A 57 4.43 24.83 -2.27
N ALA A 58 3.68 23.94 -2.90
CA ALA A 58 3.00 22.86 -2.19
C ALA A 58 3.95 21.74 -1.70
N GLN A 59 5.04 21.49 -2.42
CA GLN A 59 6.05 20.53 -2.02
C GLN A 59 6.86 21.04 -0.83
N ALA A 60 7.17 22.34 -0.79
CA ALA A 60 7.82 22.96 0.36
C ALA A 60 6.96 22.85 1.63
N LEU A 61 5.65 23.07 1.51
CA LEU A 61 4.71 22.87 2.62
C LEU A 61 4.69 21.41 3.09
N TYR A 62 4.68 20.45 2.17
CA TYR A 62 4.77 19.02 2.52
C TYR A 62 6.08 18.70 3.26
N ASN A 63 7.22 19.21 2.79
CA ASN A 63 8.51 18.98 3.42
C ASN A 63 8.58 19.63 4.82
N LEU A 64 7.98 20.82 5.00
CA LEU A 64 7.84 21.45 6.32
C LEU A 64 7.01 20.59 7.26
N ALA A 65 5.89 20.04 6.78
CA ALA A 65 5.06 19.12 7.55
C ALA A 65 5.87 17.92 8.04
N PHE A 66 6.65 17.31 7.14
CA PHE A 66 7.50 16.16 7.46
C PHE A 66 8.55 16.47 8.53
N LEU A 67 9.31 17.57 8.37
CA LEU A 67 10.33 17.97 9.36
C LEU A 67 9.70 18.30 10.72
N THR A 68 8.52 18.93 10.72
CA THR A 68 7.78 19.29 11.94
C THR A 68 7.25 18.06 12.66
N GLN A 69 6.72 17.08 11.91
CA GLN A 69 6.25 15.80 12.45
C GLN A 69 7.41 15.00 13.06
N ALA A 70 8.56 14.99 12.38
CA ALA A 70 9.75 14.26 12.82
C ALA A 70 10.51 14.96 13.98
N GLY A 71 10.18 16.20 14.30
CA GLY A 71 10.91 16.98 15.33
C GLY A 71 12.37 17.26 14.95
N GLN A 72 12.71 17.25 13.66
CA GLN A 72 14.10 17.35 13.21
C GLN A 72 14.67 18.78 13.24
N SER A 73 13.82 19.79 13.25
CA SER A 73 14.25 21.21 13.29
C SER A 73 13.63 22.01 14.44
N THR A 74 12.61 21.44 15.06
CA THR A 74 11.86 22.00 16.18
C THR A 74 11.42 20.86 17.07
N THR A 75 10.80 21.15 18.23
CA THR A 75 10.05 20.11 18.93
C THR A 75 8.94 19.56 18.05
N VAL A 76 8.64 18.25 18.20
CA VAL A 76 7.52 17.62 17.51
C VAL A 76 6.24 18.43 17.70
N ASP A 77 5.64 18.89 16.62
CA ASP A 77 4.37 19.62 16.62
C ASP A 77 3.41 18.98 15.58
N THR A 78 2.66 18.00 16.02
CA THR A 78 1.72 17.25 15.17
C THR A 78 0.60 18.14 14.62
N LYS A 79 0.15 19.13 15.39
CA LYS A 79 -0.89 20.08 14.97
C LYS A 79 -0.40 20.97 13.83
N LYS A 80 0.81 21.51 13.95
CA LYS A 80 1.43 22.33 12.91
C LYS A 80 1.75 21.49 11.66
N ALA A 81 2.24 20.27 11.85
CA ALA A 81 2.48 19.33 10.75
C ALA A 81 1.18 19.03 9.98
N LEU A 82 0.08 18.75 10.70
CA LEU A 82 -1.23 18.53 10.09
C LEU A 82 -1.68 19.75 9.24
N GLN A 83 -1.50 20.96 9.75
CA GLN A 83 -1.84 22.19 9.04
C GLN A 83 -1.02 22.33 7.73
N TYR A 84 0.27 22.06 7.78
CA TYR A 84 1.11 22.11 6.59
C TYR A 84 0.73 21.04 5.56
N TYR A 85 0.43 19.80 5.99
CA TYR A 85 -0.09 18.75 5.09
C TYR A 85 -1.40 19.16 4.44
N GLN A 86 -2.33 19.77 5.20
CA GLN A 86 -3.60 20.26 4.67
C GLN A 86 -3.38 21.35 3.61
N GLN A 87 -2.53 22.34 3.89
CA GLN A 87 -2.20 23.39 2.94
C GLN A 87 -1.55 22.84 1.67
N ALA A 88 -0.61 21.89 1.79
CA ALA A 88 0.02 21.24 0.64
C ALA A 88 -1.02 20.47 -0.20
N SER A 89 -1.90 19.73 0.46
CA SER A 89 -3.01 18.99 -0.17
C SER A 89 -3.98 19.93 -0.92
N ASP A 90 -4.31 21.08 -0.33
CA ASP A 90 -5.23 22.05 -0.92
C ASP A 90 -4.61 22.75 -2.13
N LYS A 91 -3.28 22.87 -2.15
CA LYS A 91 -2.52 23.34 -3.30
C LYS A 91 -2.24 22.26 -4.37
N GLY A 92 -2.84 21.09 -4.24
CA GLY A 92 -2.76 20.04 -5.25
C GLY A 92 -1.62 19.03 -5.08
N TYR A 93 -0.86 19.09 -3.99
CA TYR A 93 0.22 18.13 -3.78
C TYR A 93 -0.34 16.75 -3.36
N SER A 94 -0.36 15.83 -4.32
CA SER A 94 -1.00 14.53 -4.19
C SER A 94 -0.45 13.69 -3.02
N VAL A 95 0.87 13.74 -2.80
CA VAL A 95 1.51 13.01 -1.70
C VAL A 95 1.05 13.52 -0.34
N ALA A 96 0.77 14.84 -0.19
CA ALA A 96 0.23 15.41 1.03
C ALA A 96 -1.20 14.91 1.30
N SER A 97 -2.03 14.83 0.26
CA SER A 97 -3.37 14.25 0.37
C SER A 97 -3.30 12.78 0.81
N TYR A 98 -2.37 12.01 0.26
CA TYR A 98 -2.14 10.63 0.68
C TYR A 98 -1.65 10.52 2.12
N ALA A 99 -0.70 11.38 2.55
CA ALA A 99 -0.24 11.44 3.93
C ALA A 99 -1.39 11.72 4.91
N LEU A 100 -2.31 12.62 4.56
CA LEU A 100 -3.51 12.88 5.36
C LEU A 100 -4.44 11.65 5.41
N ALA A 101 -4.62 10.93 4.30
CA ALA A 101 -5.37 9.68 4.31
C ALA A 101 -4.76 8.68 5.31
N LYS A 102 -3.44 8.53 5.30
CA LYS A 102 -2.72 7.64 6.24
C LYS A 102 -2.85 8.13 7.69
N ALA A 103 -2.73 9.43 7.95
CA ALA A 103 -2.91 9.98 9.29
C ALA A 103 -4.31 9.67 9.86
N TYR A 104 -5.37 9.85 9.07
CA TYR A 104 -6.74 9.47 9.49
C TYR A 104 -6.96 7.95 9.58
N GLN A 105 -6.18 7.15 8.86
CA GLN A 105 -6.24 5.69 8.94
C GLN A 105 -5.66 5.16 10.25
N THR A 106 -4.58 5.77 10.74
CA THR A 106 -3.80 5.31 11.90
C THR A 106 -4.05 6.11 13.17
N GLY A 107 -4.64 7.31 13.08
CA GLY A 107 -4.76 8.25 14.19
C GLY A 107 -3.50 9.06 14.44
N GLU A 108 -2.54 9.07 13.52
CA GLU A 108 -1.34 9.90 13.61
C GLU A 108 -1.66 11.39 13.49
N LEU A 109 -0.66 12.26 13.74
CA LEU A 109 -0.79 13.71 13.71
C LEU A 109 -1.84 14.28 14.70
N GLY A 110 -2.23 13.50 15.71
CA GLY A 110 -3.22 13.91 16.72
C GLY A 110 -4.65 13.93 16.20
N VAL A 111 -4.95 13.32 15.06
CA VAL A 111 -6.31 13.13 14.56
C VAL A 111 -6.91 11.84 15.09
N GLN A 112 -8.24 11.76 15.14
CA GLN A 112 -8.94 10.51 15.40
C GLN A 112 -9.01 9.68 14.11
N VAL A 113 -9.02 8.35 14.26
CA VAL A 113 -9.27 7.44 13.12
C VAL A 113 -10.65 7.72 12.52
N ASP A 114 -10.69 8.02 11.22
CA ASP A 114 -11.91 8.37 10.50
C ASP A 114 -11.88 7.81 9.08
N GLN A 115 -12.63 6.74 8.84
CA GLN A 115 -12.69 6.07 7.53
C GLN A 115 -13.30 6.95 6.43
N ASN A 116 -14.19 7.90 6.77
CA ASN A 116 -14.73 8.83 5.80
C ASN A 116 -13.65 9.81 5.32
N LYS A 117 -12.81 10.30 6.24
CA LYS A 117 -11.66 11.13 5.92
C LYS A 117 -10.60 10.37 5.12
N VAL A 118 -10.33 9.12 5.47
CA VAL A 118 -9.45 8.24 4.68
C VAL A 118 -9.93 8.21 3.23
N ARG A 119 -11.21 7.89 3.02
CA ARG A 119 -11.79 7.84 1.67
C ARG A 119 -11.68 9.18 0.94
N GLN A 120 -12.06 10.28 1.58
CA GLN A 120 -11.99 11.62 0.99
C GLN A 120 -10.59 11.98 0.53
N TYR A 121 -9.59 11.73 1.37
CA TYR A 121 -8.21 12.05 1.05
C TYR A 121 -7.57 11.09 0.04
N LEU A 122 -7.93 9.79 0.05
CA LEU A 122 -7.53 8.85 -1.01
C LEU A 122 -8.12 9.27 -2.37
N GLU A 123 -9.41 9.61 -2.41
CA GLU A 123 -10.06 10.10 -3.63
C GLU A 123 -9.40 11.39 -4.14
N LYS A 124 -9.12 12.35 -3.23
CA LYS A 124 -8.44 13.61 -3.55
C LYS A 124 -7.05 13.34 -4.13
N SER A 125 -6.24 12.53 -3.46
CA SER A 125 -4.90 12.16 -3.90
C SER A 125 -4.92 11.44 -5.25
N SER A 126 -5.86 10.52 -5.46
CA SER A 126 -6.06 9.84 -6.75
C SER A 126 -6.41 10.83 -7.87
N LYS A 127 -7.29 11.80 -7.63
CA LYS A 127 -7.62 12.86 -8.59
C LYS A 127 -6.43 13.77 -8.89
N GLN A 128 -5.51 13.92 -7.95
CA GLN A 128 -4.27 14.66 -8.09
C GLN A 128 -3.14 13.84 -8.77
N GLY A 129 -3.40 12.58 -9.15
CA GLY A 129 -2.49 11.75 -9.94
C GLY A 129 -1.53 10.89 -9.13
N TYR A 130 -1.79 10.62 -7.86
CA TYR A 130 -0.95 9.71 -7.08
C TYR A 130 -1.41 8.25 -7.26
N ASP A 131 -0.55 7.43 -7.88
CA ASP A 131 -0.88 6.07 -8.29
C ASP A 131 -1.22 5.17 -7.09
N ASP A 132 -0.44 5.24 -5.99
CA ASP A 132 -0.70 4.42 -4.80
C ASP A 132 -2.06 4.74 -4.17
N ALA A 133 -2.42 6.04 -4.09
CA ALA A 133 -3.74 6.44 -3.60
C ALA A 133 -4.86 5.96 -4.53
N THR A 134 -4.61 5.94 -5.84
CA THR A 134 -5.56 5.43 -6.83
C THR A 134 -5.84 3.95 -6.61
N VAL A 135 -4.79 3.16 -6.35
CA VAL A 135 -4.95 1.73 -6.06
C VAL A 135 -5.67 1.51 -4.73
N GLU A 136 -5.26 2.20 -3.66
CA GLU A 136 -5.91 2.06 -2.35
C GLU A 136 -7.39 2.50 -2.40
N TYR A 137 -7.69 3.58 -3.10
CA TYR A 137 -9.07 4.03 -3.30
C TYR A 137 -9.90 2.99 -4.05
N ALA A 138 -9.35 2.40 -5.12
CA ALA A 138 -10.03 1.33 -5.86
C ALA A 138 -10.28 0.09 -4.99
N VAL A 139 -9.34 -0.29 -4.13
CA VAL A 139 -9.52 -1.40 -3.17
C VAL A 139 -10.65 -1.08 -2.17
N GLN A 140 -10.74 0.16 -1.68
CA GLN A 140 -11.86 0.57 -0.83
C GLN A 140 -13.20 0.47 -1.57
N LEU A 141 -13.26 0.92 -2.83
CA LEU A 141 -14.47 0.83 -3.65
C LEU A 141 -14.90 -0.63 -3.84
N PHE A 142 -13.97 -1.56 -4.10
CA PHE A 142 -14.27 -2.99 -4.18
C PHE A 142 -14.85 -3.57 -2.88
N SER A 143 -14.48 -3.01 -1.72
CA SER A 143 -14.98 -3.46 -0.42
C SER A 143 -16.44 -3.06 -0.14
N GLU A 144 -17.00 -2.12 -0.91
CA GLU A 144 -18.38 -1.69 -0.76
C GLU A 144 -19.40 -2.71 -1.31
N ASP A 145 -18.95 -3.65 -2.12
CA ASP A 145 -19.78 -4.69 -2.77
C ASP A 145 -20.97 -4.11 -3.55
N LYS A 146 -20.73 -3.00 -4.27
CA LYS A 146 -21.69 -2.29 -5.09
C LYS A 146 -21.21 -2.21 -6.55
N ALA A 147 -22.10 -2.49 -7.50
CA ALA A 147 -21.73 -2.51 -8.92
C ALA A 147 -21.17 -1.15 -9.43
N GLU A 148 -21.71 -0.03 -8.94
CA GLU A 148 -21.23 1.31 -9.30
C GLU A 148 -19.81 1.55 -8.75
N SER A 149 -19.54 1.12 -7.51
CA SER A 149 -18.23 1.24 -6.87
C SER A 149 -17.20 0.35 -7.57
N ASP A 150 -17.57 -0.87 -7.93
CA ASP A 150 -16.73 -1.80 -8.70
C ASP A 150 -16.39 -1.20 -10.08
N LYS A 151 -17.37 -0.66 -10.78
CA LYS A 151 -17.17 0.00 -12.07
C LYS A 151 -16.20 1.17 -11.96
N LEU A 152 -16.37 2.02 -10.96
CA LEU A 152 -15.48 3.17 -10.71
C LEU A 152 -14.07 2.70 -10.39
N ALA A 153 -13.92 1.68 -9.53
CA ALA A 153 -12.61 1.11 -9.18
C ALA A 153 -11.87 0.59 -10.42
N LEU A 154 -12.56 -0.18 -11.27
CA LEU A 154 -11.98 -0.68 -12.52
C LEU A 154 -11.58 0.44 -13.47
N GLN A 155 -12.38 1.49 -13.61
CA GLN A 155 -12.04 2.67 -14.40
C GLN A 155 -10.79 3.38 -13.87
N LYS A 156 -10.64 3.47 -12.55
CA LYS A 156 -9.46 4.07 -11.93
C LYS A 156 -8.19 3.23 -12.13
N LEU A 157 -8.29 1.91 -12.08
CA LEU A 157 -7.16 1.01 -12.24
C LEU A 157 -6.72 0.83 -13.69
N ASP A 158 -7.62 0.94 -14.67
CA ASP A 158 -7.32 0.64 -16.09
C ASP A 158 -6.09 1.40 -16.64
N PRO A 159 -5.95 2.72 -16.45
CA PRO A 159 -4.74 3.43 -16.91
C PRO A 159 -3.46 2.94 -16.27
N LEU A 160 -3.50 2.56 -14.98
CA LEU A 160 -2.35 2.04 -14.25
C LEU A 160 -1.98 0.63 -14.70
N ILE A 161 -2.99 -0.21 -14.95
CA ILE A 161 -2.80 -1.56 -15.48
C ILE A 161 -2.14 -1.50 -16.87
N LYS A 162 -2.61 -0.62 -17.75
CA LYS A 162 -2.03 -0.41 -19.09
C LYS A 162 -0.58 0.05 -19.03
N LYS A 163 -0.18 0.79 -18.00
CA LYS A 163 1.21 1.18 -17.72
C LYS A 163 2.03 0.06 -17.06
N GLY A 164 1.44 -1.08 -16.75
CA GLY A 164 2.12 -2.20 -16.08
C GLY A 164 2.33 -2.01 -14.58
N ASN A 165 1.58 -1.12 -13.92
CA ASN A 165 1.66 -0.93 -12.47
C ASN A 165 1.28 -2.22 -11.75
N MET A 166 2.24 -2.83 -11.06
CA MET A 166 2.08 -4.14 -10.43
C MET A 166 1.04 -4.14 -9.30
N GLN A 167 0.91 -3.04 -8.56
CA GLN A 167 -0.09 -2.92 -7.49
C GLN A 167 -1.51 -2.90 -8.07
N ALA A 168 -1.74 -2.15 -9.16
CA ALA A 168 -3.03 -2.08 -9.85
C ALA A 168 -3.42 -3.43 -10.46
N ILE A 169 -2.46 -4.12 -11.11
CA ILE A 169 -2.67 -5.47 -11.66
C ILE A 169 -3.02 -6.45 -10.55
N HIS A 170 -2.31 -6.38 -9.41
CA HIS A 170 -2.55 -7.23 -8.25
C HIS A 170 -3.95 -6.98 -7.64
N ALA A 171 -4.32 -5.72 -7.43
CA ALA A 171 -5.63 -5.35 -6.90
C ALA A 171 -6.77 -5.87 -7.80
N LYS A 172 -6.65 -5.68 -9.12
CA LYS A 172 -7.62 -6.22 -10.07
C LYS A 172 -7.66 -7.74 -10.07
N ALA A 173 -6.52 -8.41 -9.99
CA ALA A 173 -6.47 -9.88 -9.96
C ALA A 173 -7.19 -10.46 -8.74
N LEU A 174 -7.02 -9.87 -7.56
CA LEU A 174 -7.74 -10.26 -6.35
C LEU A 174 -9.25 -10.01 -6.48
N TYR A 175 -9.65 -8.89 -7.08
CA TYR A 175 -11.04 -8.61 -7.39
C TYR A 175 -11.63 -9.66 -8.35
N ASP A 176 -10.94 -9.98 -9.45
CA ASP A 176 -11.37 -10.99 -10.43
C ASP A 176 -11.57 -12.37 -9.78
N ILE A 177 -10.66 -12.79 -8.89
CA ILE A 177 -10.80 -14.02 -8.12
C ILE A 177 -12.03 -13.97 -7.21
N SER A 178 -12.17 -12.90 -6.43
CA SER A 178 -13.27 -12.75 -5.47
C SER A 178 -14.64 -12.74 -6.16
N GLN A 179 -14.80 -11.94 -7.20
CA GLN A 179 -16.05 -11.84 -7.94
C GLN A 179 -16.34 -13.09 -8.78
N GLY A 180 -15.29 -13.71 -9.31
CA GLY A 180 -15.40 -14.98 -10.02
C GLY A 180 -15.94 -16.09 -9.14
N PHE A 181 -15.50 -16.19 -7.90
CA PHE A 181 -16.05 -17.12 -6.92
C PHE A 181 -17.49 -16.77 -6.55
N LYS A 182 -17.76 -15.50 -6.23
CA LYS A 182 -19.09 -15.04 -5.84
C LYS A 182 -20.14 -15.33 -6.93
N ASN A 183 -19.77 -15.10 -8.19
CA ASN A 183 -20.68 -15.19 -9.34
C ASN A 183 -20.55 -16.52 -10.12
N LYS A 184 -19.76 -17.47 -9.61
CA LYS A 184 -19.50 -18.79 -10.26
C LYS A 184 -18.90 -18.65 -11.67
N LYS A 185 -18.09 -17.60 -11.92
CA LYS A 185 -17.40 -17.33 -13.19
C LYS A 185 -15.97 -17.86 -13.14
N ILE A 186 -15.78 -19.11 -13.53
CA ILE A 186 -14.49 -19.81 -13.48
C ILE A 186 -13.40 -19.05 -14.27
N GLU A 187 -13.73 -18.51 -15.44
CA GLU A 187 -12.79 -17.75 -16.29
C GLU A 187 -12.20 -16.54 -15.57
N SER A 188 -13.03 -15.79 -14.81
CA SER A 188 -12.55 -14.65 -14.01
C SER A 188 -11.58 -15.10 -12.92
N VAL A 189 -11.87 -16.23 -12.27
CA VAL A 189 -10.96 -16.81 -11.27
C VAL A 189 -9.62 -17.19 -11.91
N GLN A 190 -9.66 -17.90 -13.05
CA GLN A 190 -8.45 -18.30 -13.77
C GLN A 190 -7.62 -17.11 -14.26
N GLN A 191 -8.28 -16.07 -14.77
CA GLN A 191 -7.62 -14.83 -15.18
C GLN A 191 -6.90 -14.13 -14.01
N GLY A 192 -7.57 -14.04 -12.87
CA GLY A 192 -6.97 -13.48 -11.65
C GLY A 192 -5.77 -14.29 -11.16
N ILE A 193 -5.89 -15.63 -11.10
CA ILE A 193 -4.79 -16.54 -10.73
C ILE A 193 -3.60 -16.33 -11.67
N LYS A 194 -3.82 -16.31 -12.98
CA LYS A 194 -2.77 -16.10 -13.99
C LYS A 194 -2.04 -14.77 -13.78
N SER A 195 -2.79 -13.71 -13.45
CA SER A 195 -2.20 -12.40 -13.17
C SER A 195 -1.33 -12.44 -11.90
N ILE A 196 -1.80 -13.07 -10.82
CA ILE A 196 -1.01 -13.28 -9.59
C ILE A 196 0.25 -14.10 -9.88
N GLN A 197 0.15 -15.20 -10.64
CA GLN A 197 1.31 -16.01 -11.04
C GLN A 197 2.35 -15.19 -11.79
N THR A 198 1.91 -14.39 -12.76
CA THR A 198 2.80 -13.54 -13.56
C THR A 198 3.53 -12.50 -12.70
N LEU A 199 2.83 -11.89 -11.73
CA LEU A 199 3.45 -10.96 -10.79
C LEU A 199 4.41 -11.66 -9.83
N ALA A 200 4.07 -12.85 -9.35
CA ALA A 200 4.94 -13.66 -8.49
C ALA A 200 6.24 -14.06 -9.21
N GLN A 201 6.17 -14.45 -10.50
CA GLN A 201 7.33 -14.73 -11.33
C GLN A 201 8.25 -13.51 -11.50
N LYS A 202 7.69 -12.29 -11.47
CA LYS A 202 8.46 -11.04 -11.46
C LYS A 202 9.03 -10.67 -10.09
N GLY A 203 8.82 -11.50 -9.07
CA GLY A 203 9.30 -11.25 -7.70
C GLY A 203 8.45 -10.25 -6.91
N TYR A 204 7.24 -9.91 -7.37
CA TYR A 204 6.36 -9.00 -6.64
C TYR A 204 5.87 -9.65 -5.34
N ILE A 205 6.38 -9.15 -4.21
CA ILE A 205 6.16 -9.76 -2.88
C ILE A 205 4.68 -9.97 -2.54
N PRO A 206 3.75 -9.01 -2.75
CA PRO A 206 2.34 -9.25 -2.47
C PRO A 206 1.73 -10.40 -3.28
N ALA A 207 2.18 -10.61 -4.51
CA ALA A 207 1.72 -11.73 -5.32
C ALA A 207 2.32 -13.08 -4.86
N LEU A 208 3.58 -13.09 -4.43
CA LEU A 208 4.20 -14.27 -3.82
C LEU A 208 3.46 -14.69 -2.55
N LEU A 209 3.11 -13.73 -1.68
CA LEU A 209 2.29 -13.97 -0.49
C LEU A 209 0.90 -14.50 -0.85
N ALA A 210 0.24 -13.90 -1.85
CA ALA A 210 -1.06 -14.36 -2.31
C ALA A 210 -1.02 -15.80 -2.83
N MET A 211 0.00 -16.14 -3.64
CA MET A 211 0.21 -17.51 -4.15
C MET A 211 0.44 -18.50 -3.00
N ALA A 212 1.34 -18.19 -2.07
CA ALA A 212 1.63 -19.07 -0.95
C ALA A 212 0.38 -19.28 -0.07
N ASN A 213 -0.38 -18.24 0.20
CA ASN A 213 -1.66 -18.33 0.94
C ASN A 213 -2.69 -19.21 0.22
N MET A 214 -2.84 -19.08 -1.10
CA MET A 214 -3.74 -19.92 -1.88
C MET A 214 -3.31 -21.40 -1.83
N MET A 215 -2.00 -21.67 -1.92
CA MET A 215 -1.45 -23.04 -1.80
C MET A 215 -1.62 -23.61 -0.39
N VAL A 216 -1.55 -22.80 0.66
CA VAL A 216 -1.80 -23.28 2.05
C VAL A 216 -3.27 -23.65 2.22
N LYS A 217 -4.18 -22.84 1.71
CA LYS A 217 -5.63 -23.04 1.91
C LYS A 217 -6.20 -24.15 1.03
N GLY A 218 -5.74 -24.28 -0.20
CA GLY A 218 -6.24 -25.28 -1.14
C GLY A 218 -7.68 -25.04 -1.64
N GLU A 219 -8.23 -23.83 -1.43
CA GLU A 219 -9.62 -23.49 -1.78
C GLU A 219 -9.75 -22.93 -3.22
N ILE A 220 -8.70 -22.28 -3.69
CA ILE A 220 -8.66 -21.56 -4.98
C ILE A 220 -7.83 -22.34 -6.00
N ILE A 221 -6.72 -22.87 -5.53
CA ILE A 221 -5.82 -23.76 -6.27
C ILE A 221 -5.55 -24.98 -5.39
N GLU A 222 -5.03 -26.04 -5.97
CA GLU A 222 -4.67 -27.25 -5.23
C GLU A 222 -3.71 -26.94 -4.08
N GLN A 223 -3.95 -27.55 -2.90
CA GLN A 223 -3.10 -27.36 -1.74
C GLN A 223 -1.69 -27.92 -2.01
N ASN A 224 -0.69 -27.09 -1.82
CA ASN A 224 0.72 -27.46 -1.95
C ASN A 224 1.54 -26.86 -0.81
N LEU A 225 1.50 -27.52 0.36
CA LEU A 225 2.22 -27.06 1.55
C LEU A 225 3.74 -27.01 1.37
N PRO A 226 4.42 -27.98 0.70
CA PRO A 226 5.85 -27.88 0.44
C PRO A 226 6.26 -26.63 -0.35
N GLU A 227 5.54 -26.33 -1.43
CA GLU A 227 5.84 -25.16 -2.27
C GLU A 227 5.49 -23.85 -1.54
N ALA A 228 4.37 -23.78 -0.84
CA ALA A 228 4.03 -22.64 0.01
C ALA A 228 5.12 -22.36 1.04
N LYS A 229 5.64 -23.41 1.70
CA LYS A 229 6.76 -23.30 2.65
C LYS A 229 7.99 -22.72 1.98
N ARG A 230 8.38 -23.22 0.79
CA ARG A 230 9.54 -22.74 0.03
C ARG A 230 9.43 -21.23 -0.27
N ILE A 231 8.23 -20.78 -0.66
CA ILE A 231 7.99 -19.34 -0.91
C ILE A 231 8.16 -18.55 0.38
N TYR A 232 7.54 -18.98 1.49
CA TYR A 232 7.65 -18.27 2.77
C TYR A 232 9.07 -18.28 3.33
N GLU A 233 9.85 -19.35 3.16
CA GLU A 233 11.26 -19.39 3.53
C GLU A 233 12.09 -18.36 2.75
N ALA A 234 11.82 -18.21 1.45
CA ALA A 234 12.47 -17.19 0.62
C ALA A 234 12.10 -15.76 1.06
N LEU A 235 10.84 -15.54 1.42
CA LEU A 235 10.35 -14.25 1.94
C LEU A 235 10.90 -13.94 3.34
N ALA A 236 11.06 -14.96 4.20
CA ALA A 236 11.66 -14.81 5.52
C ALA A 236 13.13 -14.38 5.46
N LYS A 237 13.89 -14.88 4.48
CA LYS A 237 15.27 -14.43 4.20
C LYS A 237 15.34 -12.97 3.77
N GLN A 238 14.25 -12.43 3.21
CA GLN A 238 14.11 -11.01 2.84
C GLN A 238 13.51 -10.17 3.98
N ASN A 239 13.40 -10.72 5.20
CA ASN A 239 12.78 -10.09 6.36
C ASN A 239 11.33 -9.62 6.13
N VAL A 240 10.58 -10.33 5.27
CA VAL A 240 9.15 -10.04 5.09
C VAL A 240 8.41 -10.38 6.40
N PRO A 241 7.66 -9.44 6.97
CA PRO A 241 6.91 -9.67 8.20
C PRO A 241 6.01 -10.90 8.09
N THR A 242 5.83 -11.61 9.18
CA THR A 242 5.00 -12.84 9.31
C THR A 242 5.43 -14.04 8.46
N ALA A 243 6.48 -13.94 7.64
CA ALA A 243 6.91 -15.06 6.81
C ALA A 243 7.51 -16.22 7.64
N LYS A 244 8.22 -15.91 8.73
CA LYS A 244 8.78 -16.93 9.64
C LYS A 244 7.66 -17.69 10.37
N GLU A 245 6.67 -16.98 10.89
CA GLU A 245 5.50 -17.56 11.56
C GLU A 245 4.70 -18.43 10.60
N ALA A 246 4.58 -18.02 9.34
CA ALA A 246 3.92 -18.83 8.32
C ALA A 246 4.66 -20.15 8.05
N VAL A 247 6.01 -20.14 8.00
CA VAL A 247 6.81 -21.38 7.87
C VAL A 247 6.56 -22.31 9.04
N GLU A 248 6.54 -21.80 10.28
CA GLU A 248 6.26 -22.62 11.47
C GLU A 248 4.85 -23.23 11.44
N ALA A 249 3.86 -22.41 11.05
CA ALA A 249 2.48 -22.88 10.91
C ALA A 249 2.36 -23.99 9.86
N ILE A 250 3.00 -23.83 8.71
CA ILE A 250 3.00 -24.83 7.63
C ILE A 250 3.69 -26.12 8.09
N ASN A 251 4.82 -26.03 8.83
CA ASN A 251 5.49 -27.22 9.37
C ASN A 251 4.56 -28.02 10.30
N LYS A 252 3.81 -27.35 11.18
CA LYS A 252 2.80 -28.00 12.04
C LYS A 252 1.70 -28.67 11.20
N MET A 253 1.23 -28.02 10.12
CA MET A 253 0.23 -28.60 9.23
C MET A 253 0.75 -29.87 8.54
N ILE A 254 1.98 -29.88 8.06
CA ILE A 254 2.63 -31.05 7.41
C ILE A 254 2.75 -32.20 8.42
N THR A 255 3.25 -31.92 9.62
CA THR A 255 3.40 -32.94 10.69
C THR A 255 2.05 -33.55 11.10
N ASN A 256 1.03 -32.71 11.30
CA ASN A 256 -0.31 -33.18 11.66
C ASN A 256 -0.96 -34.04 10.56
N LYS A 257 -0.71 -33.68 9.28
CA LYS A 257 -1.22 -34.46 8.14
C LYS A 257 -0.52 -35.80 8.01
N ALA A 258 0.77 -35.87 8.35
CA ALA A 258 1.54 -37.10 8.40
C ALA A 258 1.08 -38.03 9.58
N ALA A 259 0.73 -37.42 10.73
CA ALA A 259 0.27 -38.17 11.92
C ALA A 259 -1.18 -38.69 11.79
N ASN A 260 -2.03 -38.09 10.93
CA ASN A 260 -3.43 -38.45 10.71
C ASN A 260 -3.77 -38.65 9.22
N PRO A 261 -3.27 -39.68 8.55
CA PRO A 261 -3.49 -39.88 7.11
C PRO A 261 -4.95 -40.26 6.74
N ALA A 262 -5.82 -40.58 7.73
CA ALA A 262 -7.15 -41.13 7.51
C ALA A 262 -8.30 -40.08 7.42
N LYS A 263 -8.04 -38.77 7.39
CA LYS A 263 -9.08 -37.75 7.13
C LYS A 263 -8.87 -37.15 5.74
N LYS A 264 -9.17 -37.94 4.71
CA LYS A 264 -9.39 -37.48 3.34
C LYS A 264 -10.86 -37.19 3.09
#